data_b75c136f6a7ce65045d94a281014ea89
#
_entry.id   b75c136f6a7ce65045d94a281014ea89
#
_cell.length_a   1.000
_cell.length_b   1.000
_cell.length_c   1.000
_cell.angle_alpha   90.00
_cell.angle_beta   90.00
_cell.angle_gamma   90.00
#
_symmetry.space_group_name_H-M   'P 1'
#
loop_
_entity.id
_entity.type
_entity.pdbx_description
1 polymer ?
#
loop_
_entity_poly.entity_id
_entity_poly.type
_entity_poly.pdbx_seq_one_letter_code
_entity_poly.pdbx_strand_id
1 'polypeptide(L)'
;MKIGFLLCSPEINGGTNVILEHGAGLQAYDHEVSIITERVVDPMEYAWHPKGDQLEWCTFAEAQEEQFDCLFATWWESPYLLHRFDAKQYIYFVQSIESRFFEEDDPTNMDLRDHSIGALRCDHSYFFSLPMITEATWIKQYLEKNCNQQPYLVRNGICKELYSGNSVLSEKPRQGLRVLIEGPVDVFHKNVPGTIALCREAGVKEIWLLTSSSVEGVEGVDRVFSKVPLEQTPPIYRSCHLLVKLSAVEGMFGPPLEMFHCGGTAIVYDVTGHDEYIEHEINGLVVEQDDEAQVVEYLKMLSANPDYLENLCKAAIRTADQWPDWHQSS
;
A
#
# COMPACT_ATOMS: atom_id res chain seq x y z
N MET A 1 17.85 -2.48 21.52
CA MET A 1 17.22 -1.15 21.77
C MET A 1 15.75 -1.35 22.01
N LYS A 2 15.12 -0.45 22.74
CA LYS A 2 13.66 -0.40 22.88
C LYS A 2 13.10 0.60 21.87
N ILE A 3 12.26 0.12 20.96
CA ILE A 3 11.76 0.88 19.80
C ILE A 3 10.24 0.89 19.86
N GLY A 4 9.63 2.06 19.70
CA GLY A 4 8.19 2.20 19.63
C GLY A 4 7.72 2.76 18.30
N PHE A 5 6.60 2.26 17.80
CA PHE A 5 5.91 2.82 16.63
C PHE A 5 4.52 3.31 17.05
N LEU A 6 4.26 4.60 16.93
CA LEU A 6 2.90 5.14 17.10
C LEU A 6 2.08 4.72 15.89
N LEU A 7 1.02 3.94 16.07
CA LEU A 7 0.16 3.44 15.01
C LEU A 7 -1.25 4.02 15.11
N CYS A 8 -1.77 4.56 14.00
CA CYS A 8 -3.11 5.15 13.92
C CYS A 8 -4.21 4.09 14.03
N SER A 9 -4.12 3.02 13.24
CA SER A 9 -5.13 1.97 13.16
C SER A 9 -4.48 0.59 12.96
N PRO A 10 -4.95 -0.46 13.62
CA PRO A 10 -4.50 -1.84 13.41
C PRO A 10 -5.14 -2.50 12.18
N GLU A 11 -6.11 -1.85 11.53
CA GLU A 11 -6.88 -2.41 10.43
C GLU A 11 -6.05 -2.62 9.17
N ILE A 12 -6.61 -3.42 8.23
CA ILE A 12 -5.97 -3.74 6.94
C ILE A 12 -5.76 -2.46 6.12
N ASN A 13 -4.52 -2.02 6.03
CA ASN A 13 -4.07 -0.96 5.12
C ASN A 13 -2.57 -1.07 4.87
N GLY A 14 -2.09 -0.40 3.81
CA GLY A 14 -0.68 -0.45 3.42
C GLY A 14 0.27 0.08 4.49
N GLY A 15 -0.08 1.20 5.13
CA GLY A 15 0.75 1.82 6.15
C GLY A 15 0.93 0.94 7.39
N THR A 16 -0.14 0.31 7.85
CA THR A 16 -0.07 -0.66 8.96
C THR A 16 0.77 -1.87 8.59
N ASN A 17 0.61 -2.42 7.37
CA ASN A 17 1.44 -3.52 6.88
C ASN A 17 2.93 -3.18 6.96
N VAL A 18 3.32 -2.01 6.48
CA VAL A 18 4.71 -1.53 6.50
C VAL A 18 5.27 -1.47 7.93
N ILE A 19 4.49 -0.93 8.87
CA ILE A 19 4.94 -0.82 10.27
C ILE A 19 5.10 -2.20 10.92
N LEU A 20 4.16 -3.13 10.70
CA LEU A 20 4.25 -4.48 11.25
C LEU A 20 5.43 -5.26 10.64
N GLU A 21 5.72 -5.10 9.36
CA GLU A 21 6.87 -5.70 8.70
C GLU A 21 8.19 -5.17 9.25
N HIS A 22 8.36 -3.84 9.36
CA HIS A 22 9.55 -3.24 9.97
C HIS A 22 9.69 -3.61 11.45
N GLY A 23 8.58 -3.60 12.20
CA GLY A 23 8.60 -4.01 13.60
C GLY A 23 9.14 -5.43 13.78
N ALA A 24 8.62 -6.37 13.01
CA ALA A 24 9.07 -7.76 13.08
C ALA A 24 10.50 -7.92 12.55
N GLY A 25 10.90 -7.16 11.51
CA GLY A 25 12.27 -7.12 11.01
C GLY A 25 13.24 -6.67 12.09
N LEU A 26 12.96 -5.57 12.79
CA LEU A 26 13.79 -5.06 13.89
C LEU A 26 13.84 -6.05 15.08
N GLN A 27 12.74 -6.74 15.40
CA GLN A 27 12.74 -7.81 16.40
C GLN A 27 13.71 -8.95 16.03
N ALA A 28 13.78 -9.31 14.75
CA ALA A 28 14.71 -10.33 14.27
C ALA A 28 16.21 -9.94 14.46
N TYR A 29 16.48 -8.64 14.65
CA TYR A 29 17.79 -8.09 15.04
C TYR A 29 17.94 -7.85 16.55
N ASP A 30 17.18 -8.57 17.39
CA ASP A 30 17.24 -8.52 18.85
C ASP A 30 16.87 -7.13 19.44
N HIS A 31 15.97 -6.39 18.80
CA HIS A 31 15.38 -5.18 19.38
C HIS A 31 14.05 -5.50 20.06
N GLU A 32 13.74 -4.81 21.16
CA GLU A 32 12.40 -4.78 21.77
C GLU A 32 11.54 -3.81 20.97
N VAL A 33 10.45 -4.29 20.37
CA VAL A 33 9.60 -3.47 19.52
C VAL A 33 8.17 -3.47 20.03
N SER A 34 7.61 -2.27 20.25
CA SER A 34 6.23 -2.09 20.68
C SER A 34 5.44 -1.28 19.63
N ILE A 35 4.25 -1.78 19.31
CA ILE A 35 3.24 -1.06 18.54
C ILE A 35 2.34 -0.33 19.52
N ILE A 36 2.29 0.99 19.39
CA ILE A 36 1.68 1.88 20.37
C ILE A 36 0.43 2.51 19.76
N THR A 37 -0.73 2.26 20.37
CA THR A 37 -2.04 2.71 19.88
C THR A 37 -2.75 3.56 20.90
N GLU A 38 -3.69 4.41 20.48
CA GLU A 38 -4.44 5.26 21.40
C GLU A 38 -5.31 4.46 22.37
N ARG A 39 -5.84 3.33 21.91
CA ARG A 39 -6.72 2.43 22.68
C ARG A 39 -6.17 1.01 22.74
N VAL A 40 -6.71 0.22 23.62
CA VAL A 40 -6.50 -1.24 23.61
C VAL A 40 -7.02 -1.80 22.29
N VAL A 41 -6.21 -2.61 21.64
CA VAL A 41 -6.53 -3.29 20.37
C VAL A 41 -6.89 -4.74 20.65
N ASP A 42 -8.01 -5.21 20.10
CA ASP A 42 -8.34 -6.63 20.13
C ASP A 42 -7.41 -7.38 19.17
N PRO A 43 -6.80 -8.52 19.57
CA PRO A 43 -5.97 -9.33 18.68
C PRO A 43 -6.61 -9.67 17.34
N MET A 44 -7.93 -9.77 17.26
CA MET A 44 -8.65 -10.01 16.00
C MET A 44 -8.52 -8.87 15.00
N GLU A 45 -8.21 -7.63 15.45
CA GLU A 45 -8.08 -6.47 14.59
C GLU A 45 -6.78 -6.50 13.76
N TYR A 46 -5.74 -7.17 14.24
CA TYR A 46 -4.46 -7.33 13.54
C TYR A 46 -4.17 -8.78 13.09
N ALA A 47 -5.08 -9.71 13.34
CA ALA A 47 -4.93 -11.13 12.96
C ALA A 47 -4.86 -11.34 11.43
N TRP A 48 -5.14 -10.32 10.64
CA TRP A 48 -4.96 -10.36 9.18
C TRP A 48 -3.48 -10.37 8.78
N HIS A 49 -2.57 -9.93 9.66
CA HIS A 49 -1.13 -9.87 9.41
C HIS A 49 -0.40 -10.98 10.17
N PRO A 50 0.40 -11.82 9.49
CA PRO A 50 1.01 -13.00 10.12
C PRO A 50 2.03 -12.67 11.22
N LYS A 51 2.50 -11.42 11.27
CA LYS A 51 3.45 -10.94 12.29
C LYS A 51 2.78 -10.11 13.39
N GLY A 52 1.47 -9.89 13.31
CA GLY A 52 0.74 -9.08 14.30
C GLY A 52 0.87 -9.60 15.73
N ASP A 53 0.73 -10.91 15.92
CA ASP A 53 0.86 -11.58 17.24
C ASP A 53 2.30 -11.69 17.74
N GLN A 54 3.30 -11.40 16.91
CA GLN A 54 4.70 -11.48 17.29
C GLN A 54 5.19 -10.20 18.00
N LEU A 55 4.48 -9.08 17.78
CA LEU A 55 4.84 -7.77 18.29
C LEU A 55 4.12 -7.49 19.61
N GLU A 56 4.76 -6.70 20.46
CA GLU A 56 4.13 -6.20 21.68
C GLU A 56 3.19 -5.02 21.33
N TRP A 57 1.97 -5.06 21.83
CA TRP A 57 0.99 -3.99 21.67
C TRP A 57 0.73 -3.33 23.01
N CYS A 58 0.81 -2.00 23.04
CA CYS A 58 0.47 -1.23 24.22
C CYS A 58 -0.31 0.05 23.86
N THR A 59 -0.98 0.62 24.85
CA THR A 59 -1.69 1.88 24.72
C THR A 59 -0.76 3.07 24.89
N PHE A 60 -1.19 4.26 24.43
CA PHE A 60 -0.50 5.51 24.72
C PHE A 60 -0.27 5.73 26.22
N ALA A 61 -1.25 5.34 27.06
CA ALA A 61 -1.13 5.49 28.52
C ALA A 61 -0.02 4.61 29.10
N GLU A 62 0.08 3.36 28.65
CA GLU A 62 1.14 2.44 29.07
C GLU A 62 2.51 2.90 28.53
N ALA A 63 2.58 3.29 27.28
CA ALA A 63 3.83 3.78 26.66
C ALA A 63 4.37 5.08 27.30
N GLN A 64 3.53 5.90 27.93
CA GLN A 64 3.94 7.11 28.65
C GLN A 64 4.71 6.81 29.94
N GLU A 65 4.57 5.61 30.48
CA GLU A 65 5.32 5.16 31.69
C GLU A 65 6.67 4.50 31.33
N GLU A 66 6.96 4.40 30.01
CA GLU A 66 8.13 3.71 29.48
C GLU A 66 9.14 4.69 28.86
N GLN A 67 10.40 4.27 28.82
CA GLN A 67 11.45 5.01 28.12
C GLN A 67 11.91 4.24 26.86
N PHE A 68 11.87 4.89 25.72
CA PHE A 68 12.30 4.32 24.44
C PHE A 68 13.70 4.79 24.03
N ASP A 69 14.46 3.96 23.34
CA ASP A 69 15.66 4.39 22.64
C ASP A 69 15.29 5.18 21.37
N CYS A 70 14.30 4.68 20.63
CA CYS A 70 13.73 5.34 19.46
C CYS A 70 12.22 5.27 19.47
N LEU A 71 11.54 6.36 19.11
CA LEU A 71 10.09 6.41 18.96
C LEU A 71 9.75 6.98 17.57
N PHE A 72 8.99 6.19 16.80
CA PHE A 72 8.57 6.54 15.45
C PHE A 72 7.16 7.12 15.43
N ALA A 73 7.02 8.31 14.83
CA ALA A 73 5.76 8.83 14.34
C ALA A 73 5.51 8.25 12.94
N THR A 74 4.31 7.75 12.62
CA THR A 74 4.06 7.00 11.38
C THR A 74 2.90 7.52 10.53
N TRP A 75 2.16 8.54 11.00
CA TRP A 75 1.15 9.28 10.23
C TRP A 75 1.19 10.76 10.62
N TRP A 76 0.59 11.63 9.83
CA TRP A 76 0.74 13.09 9.94
C TRP A 76 0.36 13.71 11.29
N GLU A 77 -0.53 13.10 12.08
CA GLU A 77 -0.88 13.59 13.43
C GLU A 77 0.15 13.17 14.48
N SER A 78 0.82 12.04 14.27
CA SER A 78 1.68 11.45 15.29
C SER A 78 2.89 12.30 15.69
N PRO A 79 3.52 13.11 14.81
CA PRO A 79 4.58 14.03 15.24
C PRO A 79 4.13 15.05 16.31
N TYR A 80 2.85 15.46 16.26
CA TYR A 80 2.28 16.37 17.27
C TYR A 80 2.10 15.71 18.65
N LEU A 81 2.12 14.38 18.71
CA LEU A 81 1.93 13.60 19.94
C LEU A 81 3.22 13.18 20.62
N LEU A 82 4.37 13.26 19.92
CA LEU A 82 5.67 12.75 20.40
C LEU A 82 6.08 13.35 21.76
N HIS A 83 5.73 14.60 22.02
CA HIS A 83 6.03 15.27 23.29
C HIS A 83 5.39 14.61 24.53
N ARG A 84 4.45 13.68 24.33
CA ARG A 84 3.78 12.94 25.41
C ARG A 84 4.58 11.75 25.91
N PHE A 85 5.63 11.34 25.20
CA PHE A 85 6.40 10.12 25.45
C PHE A 85 7.86 10.45 25.75
N ASP A 86 8.54 9.59 26.52
CA ASP A 86 9.98 9.71 26.79
C ASP A 86 10.79 8.82 25.84
N ALA A 87 11.60 9.44 24.98
CA ALA A 87 12.49 8.72 24.08
C ALA A 87 13.79 9.48 23.89
N LYS A 88 14.90 8.75 23.71
CA LYS A 88 16.20 9.34 23.41
C LYS A 88 16.24 9.98 22.03
N GLN A 89 15.48 9.38 21.06
CA GLN A 89 15.38 9.87 19.70
C GLN A 89 13.95 9.71 19.20
N TYR A 90 13.44 10.78 18.58
CA TYR A 90 12.17 10.78 17.86
C TYR A 90 12.46 10.80 16.38
N ILE A 91 11.73 9.98 15.61
CA ILE A 91 11.88 9.82 14.15
C ILE A 91 10.50 9.92 13.51
N TYR A 92 10.40 10.61 12.38
CA TYR A 92 9.18 10.64 11.60
C TYR A 92 9.31 9.76 10.36
N PHE A 93 8.50 8.71 10.30
CA PHE A 93 8.37 7.85 9.14
C PHE A 93 7.22 8.36 8.26
N VAL A 94 7.58 9.06 7.18
CA VAL A 94 6.63 9.63 6.22
C VAL A 94 6.33 8.60 5.13
N GLN A 95 5.15 8.01 5.15
CA GLN A 95 4.73 6.95 4.22
C GLN A 95 3.99 7.49 2.99
N SER A 96 3.52 8.73 3.03
CA SER A 96 2.89 9.44 1.91
C SER A 96 2.96 10.94 2.16
N ILE A 97 2.59 11.74 1.17
CA ILE A 97 2.22 13.14 1.39
C ILE A 97 0.72 13.15 1.63
N GLU A 98 0.35 12.98 2.90
CA GLU A 98 -1.01 12.66 3.32
C GLU A 98 -1.99 13.83 3.13
N SER A 99 -1.48 15.07 2.97
CA SER A 99 -2.30 16.22 2.58
C SER A 99 -3.05 16.02 1.25
N ARG A 100 -2.51 15.17 0.37
CA ARG A 100 -3.15 14.79 -0.91
C ARG A 100 -4.43 13.97 -0.73
N PHE A 101 -4.64 13.35 0.44
CA PHE A 101 -5.91 12.67 0.77
C PHE A 101 -7.05 13.64 1.09
N PHE A 102 -6.72 14.93 1.22
CA PHE A 102 -7.65 16.01 1.52
C PHE A 102 -7.97 16.86 0.26
N GLU A 103 -7.94 16.29 -0.94
CA GLU A 103 -8.27 17.03 -2.16
C GLU A 103 -9.77 17.33 -2.25
N GLU A 104 -10.11 18.50 -2.80
CA GLU A 104 -11.48 19.07 -2.79
C GLU A 104 -12.51 18.24 -3.56
N ASP A 105 -12.06 17.36 -4.45
CA ASP A 105 -12.91 16.57 -5.35
C ASP A 105 -13.43 15.25 -4.74
N ASP A 106 -13.13 14.96 -3.48
CA ASP A 106 -13.69 13.78 -2.82
C ASP A 106 -15.14 14.04 -2.38
N PRO A 107 -16.15 13.47 -3.09
CA PRO A 107 -17.56 13.69 -2.78
C PRO A 107 -18.01 13.08 -1.44
N THR A 108 -17.17 12.23 -0.82
CA THR A 108 -17.45 11.66 0.50
C THR A 108 -17.11 12.62 1.63
N ASN A 109 -16.45 13.74 1.30
CA ASN A 109 -15.97 14.70 2.26
C ASN A 109 -17.05 15.69 2.66
N MET A 110 -17.51 15.59 3.89
CA MET A 110 -18.70 16.31 4.37
C MET A 110 -18.43 17.71 4.92
N ASP A 111 -17.18 18.10 5.19
CA ASP A 111 -16.84 19.42 5.72
C ASP A 111 -15.55 19.99 5.12
N LEU A 112 -15.71 20.77 4.05
CA LEU A 112 -14.61 21.45 3.35
C LEU A 112 -13.73 22.30 4.26
N ARG A 113 -14.25 22.78 5.40
CA ARG A 113 -13.51 23.62 6.35
C ARG A 113 -12.56 22.79 7.19
N ASP A 114 -13.05 21.69 7.75
CA ASP A 114 -12.22 20.76 8.53
C ASP A 114 -11.19 20.06 7.63
N HIS A 115 -11.57 19.82 6.39
CA HIS A 115 -10.73 19.28 5.34
C HIS A 115 -9.52 20.18 5.04
N SER A 116 -9.75 21.44 4.72
CA SER A 116 -8.66 22.41 4.48
C SER A 116 -7.74 22.59 5.69
N ILE A 117 -8.29 22.57 6.91
CA ILE A 117 -7.50 22.64 8.14
C ILE A 117 -6.71 21.35 8.33
N GLY A 118 -7.29 20.19 8.03
CA GLY A 118 -6.61 18.89 8.06
C GLY A 118 -5.41 18.87 7.12
N ALA A 119 -5.58 19.27 5.87
CA ALA A 119 -4.52 19.38 4.89
C ALA A 119 -3.38 20.31 5.33
N LEU A 120 -3.72 21.49 5.84
CA LEU A 120 -2.72 22.45 6.37
C LEU A 120 -1.95 21.90 7.57
N ARG A 121 -2.60 21.20 8.47
CA ARG A 121 -1.92 20.55 9.61
C ARG A 121 -1.04 19.42 9.15
N CYS A 122 -1.49 18.64 8.18
CA CYS A 122 -0.70 17.58 7.57
C CYS A 122 0.58 18.15 6.94
N ASP A 123 0.46 19.16 6.09
CA ASP A 123 1.62 19.83 5.48
C ASP A 123 2.56 20.41 6.54
N HIS A 124 2.00 21.01 7.60
CA HIS A 124 2.80 21.57 8.69
C HIS A 124 3.63 20.50 9.42
N SER A 125 3.15 19.25 9.50
CA SER A 125 3.87 18.15 10.16
C SER A 125 5.24 17.88 9.51
N TYR A 126 5.39 18.12 8.22
CA TYR A 126 6.64 17.91 7.49
C TYR A 126 7.71 18.98 7.78
N PHE A 127 7.38 20.05 8.50
CA PHE A 127 8.32 21.08 8.92
C PHE A 127 8.87 20.88 10.34
N PHE A 128 8.48 19.83 11.04
CA PHE A 128 9.11 19.49 12.31
C PHE A 128 10.59 19.17 12.11
N SER A 129 11.41 19.68 13.02
CA SER A 129 12.86 19.43 13.02
C SER A 129 13.17 18.05 13.60
N LEU A 130 12.72 17.00 12.90
CA LEU A 130 12.90 15.60 13.26
C LEU A 130 13.73 14.89 12.19
N PRO A 131 14.58 13.92 12.56
CA PRO A 131 15.05 12.94 11.60
C PRO A 131 13.85 12.27 10.90
N MET A 132 13.94 12.16 9.58
CA MET A 132 12.86 11.55 8.78
C MET A 132 13.36 10.36 7.99
N ILE A 133 12.52 9.35 7.88
CA ILE A 133 12.64 8.27 6.91
C ILE A 133 11.41 8.24 6.01
N THR A 134 11.55 7.72 4.81
CA THR A 134 10.46 7.56 3.86
C THR A 134 10.67 6.34 2.96
N GLU A 135 9.60 5.82 2.40
CA GLU A 135 9.58 4.56 1.67
C GLU A 135 9.73 4.69 0.14
N ALA A 136 9.57 5.91 -0.40
CA ALA A 136 9.59 6.13 -1.84
C ALA A 136 10.45 7.35 -2.23
N THR A 137 11.05 7.26 -3.41
CA THR A 137 11.93 8.31 -3.95
C THR A 137 11.18 9.63 -4.16
N TRP A 138 9.94 9.58 -4.64
CA TRP A 138 9.15 10.78 -4.87
C TRP A 138 8.81 11.51 -3.56
N ILE A 139 8.52 10.78 -2.47
CA ILE A 139 8.27 11.38 -1.14
C ILE A 139 9.54 12.08 -0.65
N LYS A 140 10.69 11.41 -0.78
CA LYS A 140 11.99 12.00 -0.45
C LYS A 140 12.20 13.31 -1.19
N GLN A 141 12.03 13.30 -2.52
CA GLN A 141 12.20 14.49 -3.36
C GLN A 141 11.22 15.62 -2.99
N TYR A 142 9.96 15.25 -2.67
CA TYR A 142 8.97 16.23 -2.21
C TYR A 142 9.41 16.92 -0.92
N LEU A 143 9.83 16.15 0.09
CA LEU A 143 10.27 16.66 1.39
C LEU A 143 11.54 17.51 1.26
N GLU A 144 12.48 17.09 0.43
CA GLU A 144 13.70 17.88 0.14
C GLU A 144 13.37 19.22 -0.52
N LYS A 145 12.54 19.19 -1.56
CA LYS A 145 12.23 20.36 -2.37
C LYS A 145 11.28 21.35 -1.70
N ASN A 146 10.25 20.85 -1.00
CA ASN A 146 9.16 21.68 -0.51
C ASN A 146 9.23 21.97 1.00
N CYS A 147 9.86 21.08 1.78
CA CYS A 147 9.90 21.18 3.23
C CYS A 147 11.31 21.41 3.79
N ASN A 148 12.34 21.50 2.92
CA ASN A 148 13.75 21.65 3.31
C ASN A 148 14.21 20.56 4.30
N GLN A 149 13.72 19.35 4.14
CA GLN A 149 14.09 18.17 4.94
C GLN A 149 15.17 17.35 4.21
N GLN A 150 15.81 16.42 4.91
CA GLN A 150 16.79 15.48 4.35
C GLN A 150 16.43 14.05 4.81
N PRO A 151 15.33 13.47 4.30
CA PRO A 151 14.90 12.16 4.75
C PRO A 151 15.79 11.04 4.21
N TYR A 152 15.97 9.99 5.00
CA TYR A 152 16.57 8.75 4.54
C TYR A 152 15.54 7.95 3.75
N LEU A 153 15.94 7.41 2.60
CA LEU A 153 15.11 6.51 1.82
C LEU A 153 15.30 5.08 2.34
N VAL A 154 14.22 4.50 2.84
CA VAL A 154 14.12 3.11 3.29
C VAL A 154 12.99 2.48 2.49
N ARG A 155 13.32 1.85 1.36
CA ARG A 155 12.30 1.25 0.49
C ARG A 155 11.59 0.10 1.19
N ASN A 156 10.29 0.01 1.01
CA ASN A 156 9.51 -1.13 1.48
C ASN A 156 10.00 -2.42 0.82
N GLY A 157 10.11 -3.47 1.60
CA GLY A 157 10.34 -4.80 1.09
C GLY A 157 9.06 -5.48 0.60
N ILE A 158 9.21 -6.70 0.11
CA ILE A 158 8.11 -7.62 -0.11
C ILE A 158 8.41 -8.95 0.57
N CYS A 159 7.39 -9.62 1.10
CA CYS A 159 7.56 -10.95 1.68
C CYS A 159 7.69 -11.99 0.55
N LYS A 160 8.92 -12.15 0.00
CA LYS A 160 9.17 -13.05 -1.13
C LYS A 160 8.76 -14.49 -0.86
N GLU A 161 8.94 -14.98 0.36
CA GLU A 161 8.50 -16.32 0.75
C GLU A 161 7.01 -16.51 0.58
N LEU A 162 6.22 -15.53 1.00
CA LEU A 162 4.76 -15.54 0.89
C LEU A 162 4.33 -15.55 -0.59
N TYR A 163 4.97 -14.72 -1.42
CA TYR A 163 4.61 -14.56 -2.83
C TYR A 163 5.30 -15.56 -3.77
N SER A 164 6.24 -16.40 -3.31
CA SER A 164 6.97 -17.38 -4.14
C SER A 164 6.24 -18.73 -4.36
N GLY A 165 5.18 -19.02 -3.62
CA GLY A 165 4.45 -20.27 -3.74
C GLY A 165 3.75 -20.45 -5.11
N ASN A 166 3.21 -21.65 -5.38
CA ASN A 166 2.57 -21.98 -6.66
C ASN A 166 1.06 -22.22 -6.56
N SER A 167 0.47 -22.04 -5.36
CA SER A 167 -0.97 -22.27 -5.17
C SER A 167 -1.82 -21.24 -5.91
N VAL A 168 -2.89 -21.71 -6.53
CA VAL A 168 -3.92 -20.88 -7.17
C VAL A 168 -5.29 -21.27 -6.62
N LEU A 169 -6.21 -20.31 -6.59
CA LEU A 169 -7.62 -20.61 -6.25
C LEU A 169 -8.38 -21.19 -7.44
N SER A 170 -7.99 -20.82 -8.65
CA SER A 170 -8.57 -21.28 -9.90
C SER A 170 -7.58 -21.06 -11.03
N GLU A 171 -7.48 -22.01 -11.94
CA GLU A 171 -6.70 -21.86 -13.17
C GLU A 171 -7.14 -20.63 -13.95
N LYS A 172 -6.17 -19.92 -14.55
CA LYS A 172 -6.45 -18.79 -15.42
C LYS A 172 -7.29 -19.24 -16.62
N PRO A 173 -8.34 -18.49 -17.05
CA PRO A 173 -9.10 -18.84 -18.22
C PRO A 173 -8.21 -18.89 -19.47
N ARG A 174 -8.40 -19.90 -20.31
CA ARG A 174 -7.62 -20.06 -21.56
C ARG A 174 -7.98 -19.03 -22.63
N GLN A 175 -9.14 -18.40 -22.51
CA GLN A 175 -9.65 -17.39 -23.44
C GLN A 175 -10.20 -16.20 -22.66
N GLY A 176 -9.77 -15.00 -23.02
CA GLY A 176 -10.08 -13.76 -22.34
C GLY A 176 -9.24 -13.57 -21.07
N LEU A 177 -9.42 -12.45 -20.43
CA LEU A 177 -8.69 -12.08 -19.24
C LEU A 177 -9.51 -12.36 -17.96
N ARG A 178 -8.83 -12.78 -16.89
CA ARG A 178 -9.26 -12.59 -15.53
C ARG A 178 -8.39 -11.47 -14.94
N VAL A 179 -9.02 -10.40 -14.54
CA VAL A 179 -8.40 -9.20 -13.99
C VAL A 179 -8.61 -9.17 -12.48
N LEU A 180 -7.59 -8.80 -11.74
CA LEU A 180 -7.70 -8.42 -10.35
C LEU A 180 -7.82 -6.91 -10.25
N ILE A 181 -8.76 -6.43 -9.44
CA ILE A 181 -8.84 -5.06 -8.96
C ILE A 181 -8.55 -5.10 -7.46
N GLU A 182 -7.73 -4.19 -6.94
CA GLU A 182 -7.38 -4.15 -5.54
C GLU A 182 -7.62 -2.74 -4.96
N GLY A 183 -8.23 -2.69 -3.79
CA GLY A 183 -8.41 -1.47 -3.01
C GLY A 183 -9.76 -1.40 -2.30
N PRO A 184 -9.89 -0.53 -1.28
CA PRO A 184 -11.15 -0.24 -0.62
C PRO A 184 -12.14 0.42 -1.59
N VAL A 185 -13.40 -0.07 -1.58
CA VAL A 185 -14.44 0.42 -2.52
C VAL A 185 -15.02 1.77 -2.15
N ASP A 186 -14.88 2.15 -0.89
CA ASP A 186 -15.39 3.36 -0.27
C ASP A 186 -14.36 4.50 -0.22
N VAL A 187 -13.16 4.28 -0.72
CA VAL A 187 -12.12 5.30 -0.79
C VAL A 187 -12.03 5.88 -2.21
N PHE A 188 -12.46 7.12 -2.36
CA PHE A 188 -12.62 7.79 -3.66
C PHE A 188 -11.35 7.75 -4.52
N HIS A 189 -10.21 8.15 -3.99
CA HIS A 189 -8.95 8.19 -4.73
C HIS A 189 -8.39 6.81 -5.14
N LYS A 190 -8.97 5.70 -4.65
CA LYS A 190 -8.63 4.34 -5.12
C LYS A 190 -9.39 3.95 -6.38
N ASN A 191 -10.42 4.68 -6.74
CA ASN A 191 -11.18 4.56 -8.00
C ASN A 191 -11.61 3.13 -8.35
N VAL A 192 -12.00 2.34 -7.34
CA VAL A 192 -12.41 0.93 -7.55
C VAL A 192 -13.67 0.84 -8.43
N PRO A 193 -14.74 1.63 -8.21
CA PRO A 193 -15.94 1.58 -9.08
C PRO A 193 -15.65 1.94 -10.53
N GLY A 194 -14.87 3.00 -10.79
CA GLY A 194 -14.46 3.41 -12.13
C GLY A 194 -13.64 2.32 -12.83
N THR A 195 -12.69 1.72 -12.09
CA THR A 195 -11.86 0.60 -12.61
C THR A 195 -12.72 -0.60 -13.04
N ILE A 196 -13.74 -0.95 -12.25
CA ILE A 196 -14.68 -2.04 -12.59
C ILE A 196 -15.45 -1.69 -13.89
N ALA A 197 -15.97 -0.46 -13.99
CA ALA A 197 -16.72 -0.02 -15.17
C ALA A 197 -15.87 -0.12 -16.44
N LEU A 198 -14.62 0.35 -16.42
CA LEU A 198 -13.70 0.28 -17.56
C LEU A 198 -13.33 -1.15 -17.95
N CYS A 199 -13.11 -2.03 -16.98
CA CYS A 199 -12.88 -3.45 -17.23
C CYS A 199 -14.10 -4.10 -17.93
N ARG A 200 -15.32 -3.76 -17.52
CA ARG A 200 -16.54 -4.25 -18.16
C ARG A 200 -16.72 -3.69 -19.57
N GLU A 201 -16.46 -2.41 -19.78
CA GLU A 201 -16.48 -1.76 -21.12
C GLU A 201 -15.47 -2.42 -22.08
N ALA A 202 -14.30 -2.78 -21.57
CA ALA A 202 -13.29 -3.49 -22.35
C ALA A 202 -13.68 -4.95 -22.68
N GLY A 203 -14.75 -5.48 -22.09
CA GLY A 203 -15.20 -6.87 -22.28
C GLY A 203 -14.36 -7.87 -21.50
N VAL A 204 -13.78 -7.48 -20.37
CA VAL A 204 -13.07 -8.39 -19.48
C VAL A 204 -14.00 -9.50 -19.02
N LYS A 205 -13.57 -10.76 -19.16
CA LYS A 205 -14.40 -11.93 -18.96
C LYS A 205 -14.69 -12.19 -17.46
N GLU A 206 -13.67 -12.07 -16.64
CA GLU A 206 -13.77 -12.26 -15.19
C GLU A 206 -13.08 -11.13 -14.44
N ILE A 207 -13.78 -10.49 -13.52
CA ILE A 207 -13.27 -9.46 -12.65
C ILE A 207 -13.32 -9.95 -11.20
N TRP A 208 -12.17 -10.01 -10.56
CA TRP A 208 -12.03 -10.31 -9.15
C TRP A 208 -11.64 -9.04 -8.40
N LEU A 209 -12.18 -8.88 -7.19
CA LEU A 209 -11.90 -7.74 -6.32
C LEU A 209 -11.28 -8.24 -5.01
N LEU A 210 -10.12 -7.72 -4.67
CA LEU A 210 -9.49 -7.84 -3.35
C LEU A 210 -9.65 -6.51 -2.62
N THR A 211 -10.33 -6.50 -1.46
CA THR A 211 -10.68 -5.26 -0.78
C THR A 211 -10.57 -5.37 0.74
N SER A 212 -10.12 -4.26 1.37
CA SER A 212 -10.19 -4.08 2.82
C SER A 212 -11.56 -3.59 3.30
N SER A 213 -12.45 -3.15 2.39
CA SER A 213 -13.82 -2.78 2.74
C SER A 213 -14.64 -4.01 3.10
N SER A 214 -15.56 -3.88 4.07
CA SER A 214 -16.46 -4.94 4.50
C SER A 214 -17.66 -5.01 3.57
N VAL A 215 -17.56 -5.83 2.52
CA VAL A 215 -18.61 -6.00 1.50
C VAL A 215 -18.83 -7.48 1.17
N GLU A 216 -20.08 -7.88 0.90
CA GLU A 216 -20.43 -9.24 0.48
C GLU A 216 -20.41 -9.38 -1.04
N GLY A 217 -20.69 -8.31 -1.78
CA GLY A 217 -20.68 -8.27 -3.24
C GLY A 217 -20.59 -6.86 -3.75
N VAL A 218 -20.08 -6.71 -4.97
CA VAL A 218 -19.95 -5.43 -5.68
C VAL A 218 -20.47 -5.63 -7.10
N GLU A 219 -21.31 -4.72 -7.56
CA GLU A 219 -21.87 -4.78 -8.92
C GLU A 219 -20.74 -4.77 -9.96
N GLY A 220 -20.86 -5.61 -10.95
CA GLY A 220 -19.83 -5.72 -12.00
C GLY A 220 -18.59 -6.55 -11.58
N VAL A 221 -18.60 -7.24 -10.44
CA VAL A 221 -17.52 -8.11 -9.97
C VAL A 221 -18.01 -9.57 -9.92
N ASP A 222 -17.20 -10.50 -10.41
CA ASP A 222 -17.56 -11.93 -10.41
C ASP A 222 -17.19 -12.61 -9.09
N ARG A 223 -16.16 -12.14 -8.41
CA ARG A 223 -15.73 -12.65 -7.11
C ARG A 223 -15.13 -11.58 -6.24
N VAL A 224 -15.58 -11.48 -5.01
CA VAL A 224 -15.10 -10.55 -4.00
C VAL A 224 -14.32 -11.30 -2.92
N PHE A 225 -13.18 -10.74 -2.54
CA PHE A 225 -12.35 -11.17 -1.41
C PHE A 225 -12.24 -9.97 -0.44
N SER A 226 -13.11 -9.99 0.55
CA SER A 226 -13.23 -8.91 1.54
C SER A 226 -12.46 -9.26 2.80
N LYS A 227 -11.57 -8.38 3.25
CA LYS A 227 -10.79 -8.48 4.50
C LYS A 227 -10.09 -9.84 4.69
N VAL A 228 -9.55 -10.41 3.61
CA VAL A 228 -8.82 -11.66 3.72
C VAL A 228 -7.45 -11.44 4.37
N PRO A 229 -6.97 -12.38 5.20
CA PRO A 229 -5.61 -12.33 5.75
C PRO A 229 -4.54 -12.24 4.67
N LEU A 230 -3.45 -11.57 4.95
CA LEU A 230 -2.34 -11.33 4.00
C LEU A 230 -1.84 -12.63 3.37
N GLU A 231 -1.72 -13.71 4.15
CA GLU A 231 -1.28 -15.03 3.67
C GLU A 231 -2.21 -15.67 2.63
N GLN A 232 -3.45 -15.22 2.54
CA GLN A 232 -4.44 -15.71 1.58
C GLN A 232 -4.45 -14.90 0.28
N THR A 233 -3.72 -13.79 0.21
CA THR A 233 -3.73 -12.92 -0.98
C THR A 233 -2.95 -13.51 -2.16
N PRO A 234 -1.78 -14.20 -2.00
CA PRO A 234 -1.00 -14.66 -3.14
C PRO A 234 -1.73 -15.63 -4.07
N PRO A 235 -2.53 -16.61 -3.60
CA PRO A 235 -3.33 -17.46 -4.48
C PRO A 235 -4.37 -16.69 -5.29
N ILE A 236 -4.88 -15.54 -4.77
CA ILE A 236 -5.82 -14.66 -5.48
C ILE A 236 -5.08 -14.00 -6.65
N TYR A 237 -3.94 -13.35 -6.36
CA TYR A 237 -3.09 -12.72 -7.38
C TYR A 237 -2.70 -13.70 -8.48
N ARG A 238 -2.19 -14.90 -8.13
CA ARG A 238 -1.76 -15.91 -9.09
C ARG A 238 -2.87 -16.45 -9.98
N SER A 239 -4.11 -16.40 -9.50
CA SER A 239 -5.28 -16.81 -10.28
C SER A 239 -5.67 -15.80 -11.35
N CYS A 240 -5.14 -14.57 -11.31
CA CYS A 240 -5.43 -13.49 -12.26
C CYS A 240 -4.28 -13.28 -13.26
N HIS A 241 -4.60 -12.77 -14.46
CA HIS A 241 -3.60 -12.48 -15.49
C HIS A 241 -2.85 -11.19 -15.21
N LEU A 242 -3.58 -10.18 -14.71
CA LEU A 242 -3.05 -8.87 -14.42
C LEU A 242 -3.86 -8.18 -13.32
N LEU A 243 -3.23 -7.18 -12.71
CA LEU A 243 -3.88 -6.21 -11.85
C LEU A 243 -4.26 -4.97 -12.67
N VAL A 244 -5.46 -4.43 -12.45
CA VAL A 244 -5.81 -3.08 -12.89
C VAL A 244 -6.04 -2.23 -11.66
N LYS A 245 -5.23 -1.18 -11.48
CA LYS A 245 -5.30 -0.32 -10.31
C LYS A 245 -5.13 1.14 -10.72
N LEU A 246 -6.26 1.85 -10.80
CA LEU A 246 -6.37 3.21 -11.32
C LEU A 246 -6.53 4.22 -10.19
N SER A 247 -5.69 4.09 -9.17
CA SER A 247 -5.65 5.03 -8.05
C SER A 247 -5.10 6.39 -8.49
N ALA A 248 -5.64 7.48 -7.92
CA ALA A 248 -5.16 8.85 -8.15
C ALA A 248 -4.02 9.24 -7.19
N VAL A 249 -3.93 8.60 -6.02
CA VAL A 249 -2.91 8.88 -5.00
C VAL A 249 -2.37 7.57 -4.42
N GLU A 250 -1.04 7.45 -4.42
CA GLU A 250 -0.31 6.34 -3.79
C GLU A 250 0.95 6.85 -3.07
N GLY A 251 1.42 6.07 -2.08
CA GLY A 251 2.73 6.24 -1.46
C GLY A 251 3.79 5.41 -2.19
N MET A 252 4.22 4.30 -1.59
CA MET A 252 4.87 3.21 -2.32
C MET A 252 3.79 2.28 -2.85
N PHE A 253 3.77 2.07 -4.15
CA PHE A 253 2.69 1.39 -4.85
C PHE A 253 2.83 -0.14 -4.75
N GLY A 254 2.44 -0.75 -3.60
CA GLY A 254 2.68 -2.16 -3.27
C GLY A 254 1.98 -3.20 -4.16
N PRO A 255 0.66 -3.12 -4.39
CA PRO A 255 -0.11 -4.19 -5.05
C PRO A 255 0.36 -4.61 -6.45
N PRO A 256 0.82 -3.71 -7.35
CA PRO A 256 1.41 -4.15 -8.61
C PRO A 256 2.69 -4.99 -8.42
N LEU A 257 3.51 -4.68 -7.41
CA LEU A 257 4.71 -5.47 -7.11
C LEU A 257 4.36 -6.89 -6.62
N GLU A 258 3.31 -7.01 -5.80
CA GLU A 258 2.76 -8.31 -5.37
C GLU A 258 2.25 -9.11 -6.56
N MET A 259 1.56 -8.45 -7.50
CA MET A 259 1.12 -9.07 -8.75
C MET A 259 2.30 -9.55 -9.60
N PHE A 260 3.38 -8.78 -9.66
CA PHE A 260 4.61 -9.14 -10.37
C PHE A 260 5.25 -10.41 -9.78
N HIS A 261 5.35 -10.51 -8.46
CA HIS A 261 5.80 -11.71 -7.77
C HIS A 261 4.91 -12.92 -8.01
N CYS A 262 3.62 -12.68 -8.24
CA CYS A 262 2.63 -13.73 -8.55
C CYS A 262 2.58 -14.10 -10.03
N GLY A 263 3.48 -13.58 -10.85
CA GLY A 263 3.59 -13.94 -12.27
C GLY A 263 2.59 -13.24 -13.16
N GLY A 264 2.06 -12.10 -12.74
CA GLY A 264 1.23 -11.22 -13.54
C GLY A 264 1.93 -9.92 -13.92
N THR A 265 1.18 -9.01 -14.51
CA THR A 265 1.58 -7.63 -14.82
C THR A 265 0.51 -6.66 -14.34
N ALA A 266 0.64 -5.35 -14.61
CA ALA A 266 -0.34 -4.37 -14.17
C ALA A 266 -0.65 -3.32 -15.25
N ILE A 267 -1.88 -2.80 -15.21
CA ILE A 267 -2.27 -1.53 -15.82
C ILE A 267 -2.51 -0.55 -14.67
N VAL A 268 -1.82 0.58 -14.68
CA VAL A 268 -1.88 1.58 -13.62
C VAL A 268 -1.98 2.98 -14.23
N TYR A 269 -2.52 3.94 -13.46
CA TYR A 269 -2.35 5.34 -13.81
C TYR A 269 -0.92 5.81 -13.53
N ASP A 270 -0.49 6.87 -14.21
CA ASP A 270 0.73 7.64 -13.91
C ASP A 270 0.56 8.36 -12.57
N VAL A 271 0.63 7.57 -11.50
CA VAL A 271 0.52 8.00 -10.11
C VAL A 271 1.88 7.94 -9.44
N THR A 272 2.12 8.82 -8.48
CA THR A 272 3.37 8.80 -7.70
C THR A 272 3.65 7.41 -7.11
N GLY A 273 4.90 6.99 -7.16
CA GLY A 273 5.36 5.70 -6.64
C GLY A 273 5.31 4.54 -7.64
N HIS A 274 4.61 4.66 -8.78
CA HIS A 274 4.66 3.63 -9.80
C HIS A 274 6.06 3.52 -10.41
N ASP A 275 6.73 4.63 -10.62
CA ASP A 275 8.05 4.77 -11.25
C ASP A 275 9.23 4.23 -10.41
N GLU A 276 8.94 3.77 -9.18
CA GLU A 276 9.95 3.04 -8.39
C GLU A 276 10.36 1.71 -9.05
N TYR A 277 9.47 1.09 -9.83
CA TYR A 277 9.72 -0.23 -10.42
C TYR A 277 8.87 -0.56 -11.67
N ILE A 278 7.83 0.22 -12.01
CA ILE A 278 7.02 -0.02 -13.22
C ILE A 278 7.60 0.77 -14.38
N GLU A 279 8.01 0.06 -15.43
CA GLU A 279 8.48 0.61 -16.68
C GLU A 279 7.43 0.36 -17.77
N HIS A 280 6.88 1.45 -18.33
CA HIS A 280 5.82 1.40 -19.34
C HIS A 280 6.22 0.55 -20.54
N GLU A 281 5.31 -0.34 -21.00
CA GLU A 281 5.48 -1.29 -22.11
C GLU A 281 6.61 -2.34 -21.91
N ILE A 282 7.29 -2.34 -20.76
CA ILE A 282 8.33 -3.30 -20.41
C ILE A 282 7.82 -4.34 -19.43
N ASN A 283 7.35 -3.92 -18.24
CA ASN A 283 6.87 -4.81 -17.19
C ASN A 283 5.45 -4.49 -16.73
N GLY A 284 4.86 -3.40 -17.22
CA GLY A 284 3.50 -2.96 -16.97
C GLY A 284 3.05 -1.93 -18.00
N LEU A 285 1.81 -1.52 -17.93
CA LEU A 285 1.25 -0.46 -18.75
C LEU A 285 0.85 0.72 -17.86
N VAL A 286 1.49 1.85 -18.09
CA VAL A 286 1.21 3.10 -17.37
C VAL A 286 0.36 3.98 -18.29
N VAL A 287 -0.73 4.50 -17.77
CA VAL A 287 -1.72 5.31 -18.48
C VAL A 287 -1.76 6.68 -17.82
N GLU A 288 -1.83 7.75 -18.59
CA GLU A 288 -2.05 9.08 -18.05
C GLU A 288 -3.35 9.10 -17.21
N GLN A 289 -3.34 9.79 -16.08
CA GLN A 289 -4.50 9.85 -15.21
C GLN A 289 -5.71 10.33 -15.98
N ASP A 290 -6.87 9.69 -15.81
CA ASP A 290 -8.16 9.95 -16.45
C ASP A 290 -8.22 9.65 -17.96
N ASP A 291 -7.16 9.07 -18.57
CA ASP A 291 -7.26 8.52 -19.93
C ASP A 291 -7.93 7.14 -19.93
N GLU A 292 -9.23 7.13 -19.65
CA GLU A 292 -10.06 5.93 -19.59
C GLU A 292 -10.08 5.15 -20.92
N ALA A 293 -10.03 5.86 -22.04
CA ALA A 293 -10.02 5.26 -23.37
C ALA A 293 -8.77 4.39 -23.59
N GLN A 294 -7.61 4.84 -23.13
CA GLN A 294 -6.35 4.10 -23.24
C GLN A 294 -6.38 2.86 -22.34
N VAL A 295 -6.98 2.91 -21.14
CA VAL A 295 -7.16 1.74 -20.27
C VAL A 295 -7.96 0.66 -21.00
N VAL A 296 -9.09 1.03 -21.60
CA VAL A 296 -9.96 0.12 -22.37
C VAL A 296 -9.23 -0.46 -23.57
N GLU A 297 -8.45 0.34 -24.30
CA GLU A 297 -7.65 -0.11 -25.44
C GLU A 297 -6.59 -1.15 -25.01
N TYR A 298 -5.86 -0.88 -23.91
CA TYR A 298 -4.86 -1.82 -23.40
C TYR A 298 -5.46 -3.14 -22.96
N LEU A 299 -6.60 -3.11 -22.27
CA LEU A 299 -7.29 -4.35 -21.88
C LEU A 299 -7.71 -5.18 -23.09
N LYS A 300 -8.25 -4.54 -24.13
CA LYS A 300 -8.59 -5.22 -25.41
C LYS A 300 -7.36 -5.77 -26.10
N MET A 301 -6.29 -4.98 -26.16
CA MET A 301 -5.02 -5.38 -26.76
C MET A 301 -4.41 -6.59 -26.05
N LEU A 302 -4.34 -6.59 -24.71
CA LEU A 302 -3.81 -7.72 -23.95
C LEU A 302 -4.67 -8.98 -24.09
N SER A 303 -6.00 -8.82 -24.18
CA SER A 303 -6.90 -9.94 -24.44
C SER A 303 -6.70 -10.58 -25.82
N ALA A 304 -6.33 -9.77 -26.80
CA ALA A 304 -6.09 -10.22 -28.19
C ALA A 304 -4.65 -10.74 -28.44
N ASN A 305 -3.69 -10.37 -27.57
CA ASN A 305 -2.27 -10.66 -27.77
C ASN A 305 -1.65 -11.37 -26.56
N PRO A 306 -1.89 -12.68 -26.37
CA PRO A 306 -1.35 -13.44 -25.25
C PRO A 306 0.17 -13.42 -25.14
N ASP A 307 0.88 -13.42 -26.28
CA ASP A 307 2.36 -13.38 -26.30
C ASP A 307 2.89 -12.05 -25.73
N TYR A 308 2.22 -10.94 -26.03
CA TYR A 308 2.61 -9.64 -25.48
C TYR A 308 2.37 -9.59 -23.97
N LEU A 309 1.21 -10.08 -23.50
CA LEU A 309 0.93 -10.23 -22.09
C LEU A 309 2.00 -11.08 -21.37
N GLU A 310 2.36 -12.22 -21.95
CA GLU A 310 3.38 -13.11 -21.39
C GLU A 310 4.76 -12.42 -21.30
N ASN A 311 5.11 -11.59 -22.28
CA ASN A 311 6.37 -10.84 -22.27
C ASN A 311 6.41 -9.80 -21.14
N LEU A 312 5.31 -9.05 -20.93
CA LEU A 312 5.18 -8.14 -19.80
C LEU A 312 5.29 -8.87 -18.46
N CYS A 313 4.59 -10.01 -18.29
CA CYS A 313 4.67 -10.83 -17.09
C CYS A 313 6.09 -11.33 -16.81
N LYS A 314 6.82 -11.81 -17.84
CA LYS A 314 8.22 -12.25 -17.69
C LYS A 314 9.15 -11.12 -17.26
N ALA A 315 8.92 -9.90 -17.74
CA ALA A 315 9.69 -8.74 -17.33
C ALA A 315 9.31 -8.30 -15.90
N ALA A 316 8.02 -8.33 -15.57
CA ALA A 316 7.50 -8.04 -14.23
C ALA A 316 8.11 -8.96 -13.16
N ILE A 317 8.17 -10.27 -13.40
CA ILE A 317 8.84 -11.23 -12.50
C ILE A 317 10.30 -10.85 -12.26
N ARG A 318 11.05 -10.50 -13.31
CA ARG A 318 12.46 -10.10 -13.16
C ARG A 318 12.62 -8.85 -12.29
N THR A 319 11.73 -7.87 -12.44
CA THR A 319 11.70 -6.68 -11.59
C THR A 319 11.42 -7.05 -10.14
N ALA A 320 10.41 -7.88 -9.91
CA ALA A 320 10.07 -8.36 -8.57
C ALA A 320 11.21 -9.13 -7.90
N ASP A 321 11.89 -10.02 -8.64
CA ASP A 321 13.04 -10.79 -8.12
C ASP A 321 14.19 -9.89 -7.64
N GLN A 322 14.39 -8.74 -8.29
CA GLN A 322 15.42 -7.77 -7.96
C GLN A 322 15.03 -6.82 -6.82
N TRP A 323 13.73 -6.71 -6.51
CA TRP A 323 13.26 -5.84 -5.43
C TRP A 323 13.69 -6.38 -4.07
N PRO A 324 14.00 -5.54 -3.07
CA PRO A 324 14.39 -6.00 -1.73
C PRO A 324 13.26 -6.78 -1.05
N ASP A 325 13.63 -7.73 -0.20
CA ASP A 325 12.72 -8.29 0.80
C ASP A 325 12.70 -7.43 2.07
N TRP A 326 11.76 -7.73 2.99
CA TRP A 326 11.65 -6.99 4.24
C TRP A 326 12.87 -7.11 5.15
N HIS A 327 13.61 -8.22 5.08
CA HIS A 327 14.85 -8.39 5.85
C HIS A 327 15.94 -7.41 5.39
N GLN A 328 15.95 -7.06 4.10
CA GLN A 328 16.90 -6.09 3.54
C GLN A 328 16.45 -4.65 3.79
N SER A 329 15.15 -4.42 3.97
CA SER A 329 14.53 -3.10 4.15
C SER A 329 14.49 -2.66 5.62
N SER A 330 14.36 -3.58 6.56
CA SER A 330 14.36 -3.31 8.02
C SER A 330 15.75 -3.30 8.57
#